data_f30872b8c4d2ade06d21693f6bb93e4c
#
_entry.id   f30872b8c4d2ade06d21693f6bb93e4c
#
_cell.length_a   1.000
_cell.length_b   1.000
_cell.length_c   1.000
_cell.angle_alpha   90.00
_cell.angle_beta   90.00
_cell.angle_gamma   90.00
#
_symmetry.space_group_name_H-M   'P 1'
#
loop_
_entity.id
_entity.type
_entity.pdbx_description
1 polymer ?
#
loop_
_entity_poly.entity_id
_entity_poly.type
_entity_poly.pdbx_seq_one_letter_code
_entity_poly.pdbx_strand_id
1 'polypeptide(L)'
;MDMHTHVIGNLANNFFAGYFQSPHRATIGGVVNAHKTLMAGFTTIRNVSAGDYMDVALRNAINDGEISGPRMAVSGPGLGITGGHCDSNSLNASFEERSDGVADGPWAVREQVRKNVKYGADLTKFCATGGVFSKGTQVGATQYTLEEMEAIVDESHTLGRKVAAHAHGNEGIKRAILAGVDSIEHASFLDREAIQMGIDRGTFFAMDIYNTEYTLERGAENGVPEENINKERQVGTVQRQRPRRIGPVAGQRRNVLEVVVAQRQHQQV
;
A
#
# COMPACT_ATOMS: atom_id res chain seq x y z
N MET A 1 11.77 7.65 9.13
CA MET A 1 10.50 6.91 9.10
C MET A 1 10.17 6.56 7.67
N ASP A 2 9.58 5.38 7.43
CA ASP A 2 8.99 5.02 6.14
C ASP A 2 7.50 4.74 6.33
N MET A 3 6.65 5.46 5.58
CA MET A 3 5.20 5.42 5.74
C MET A 3 4.51 4.43 4.80
N HIS A 4 5.26 3.75 3.92
CA HIS A 4 4.70 2.74 3.02
C HIS A 4 5.69 1.59 2.81
N THR A 5 5.53 0.52 3.56
CA THR A 5 6.40 -0.66 3.46
C THR A 5 5.60 -1.94 3.30
N HIS A 6 6.24 -2.95 2.71
CA HIS A 6 5.79 -4.34 2.64
C HIS A 6 6.96 -5.22 3.06
N VAL A 7 7.20 -5.33 4.37
CA VAL A 7 8.37 -6.09 4.89
C VAL A 7 8.14 -7.61 4.88
N ILE A 8 6.88 -8.05 4.77
CA ILE A 8 6.56 -9.48 4.60
C ILE A 8 6.68 -9.84 3.11
N GLY A 9 7.36 -10.93 2.84
CA GLY A 9 7.62 -11.40 1.49
C GLY A 9 9.04 -11.11 1.01
N ASN A 10 9.38 -11.62 -0.15
CA ASN A 10 10.69 -11.43 -0.78
C ASN A 10 10.51 -11.34 -2.30
N LEU A 11 10.61 -10.15 -2.84
CA LEU A 11 10.54 -9.89 -4.28
C LEU A 11 11.91 -9.96 -4.97
N ALA A 12 13.00 -10.15 -4.21
CA ALA A 12 14.35 -9.94 -4.71
C ALA A 12 14.79 -10.92 -5.81
N ASN A 13 14.24 -12.14 -5.86
CA ASN A 13 14.76 -13.18 -6.76
C ASN A 13 13.70 -13.92 -7.57
N ASN A 14 12.41 -13.78 -7.26
CA ASN A 14 11.34 -14.42 -8.02
C ASN A 14 9.99 -13.79 -7.64
N PHE A 15 9.35 -13.12 -8.59
CA PHE A 15 8.05 -12.50 -8.40
C PHE A 15 6.97 -13.47 -7.88
N PHE A 16 7.01 -14.72 -8.35
CA PHE A 16 6.04 -15.75 -7.96
C PHE A 16 6.43 -16.55 -6.71
N ALA A 17 7.57 -16.26 -6.08
CA ALA A 17 8.05 -17.03 -4.92
C ALA A 17 7.02 -17.06 -3.76
N GLY A 18 6.22 -16.01 -3.60
CA GLY A 18 5.17 -15.94 -2.58
C GLY A 18 4.15 -17.08 -2.64
N TYR A 19 3.81 -17.55 -3.83
CA TYR A 19 2.85 -18.65 -4.02
C TYR A 19 3.37 -20.03 -3.55
N PHE A 20 4.68 -20.16 -3.37
CA PHE A 20 5.33 -21.40 -2.94
C PHE A 20 5.86 -21.36 -1.51
N GLN A 21 5.64 -20.24 -0.80
CA GLN A 21 6.08 -20.08 0.57
C GLN A 21 4.91 -20.18 1.54
N SER A 22 5.09 -20.93 2.63
CA SER A 22 4.11 -20.90 3.71
C SER A 22 4.13 -19.54 4.41
N PRO A 23 3.01 -19.12 5.06
CA PRO A 23 2.98 -17.90 5.88
C PRO A 23 4.09 -17.85 6.94
N HIS A 24 4.40 -18.99 7.55
CA HIS A 24 5.50 -19.12 8.53
C HIS A 24 6.87 -18.76 7.91
N ARG A 25 7.15 -19.25 6.70
CA ARG A 25 8.41 -18.93 6.00
C ARG A 25 8.47 -17.46 5.58
N ALA A 26 7.33 -16.91 5.14
CA ALA A 26 7.22 -15.50 4.79
C ALA A 26 7.44 -14.59 5.99
N THR A 27 6.91 -14.95 7.17
CA THR A 27 7.14 -14.23 8.44
C THR A 27 8.62 -14.21 8.83
N ILE A 28 9.32 -15.36 8.71
CA ILE A 28 10.79 -15.42 8.95
C ILE A 28 11.54 -14.51 7.96
N GLY A 29 11.12 -14.46 6.70
CA GLY A 29 11.62 -13.48 5.72
C GLY A 29 11.41 -12.04 6.17
N GLY A 30 10.25 -11.76 6.76
CA GLY A 30 9.91 -10.47 7.36
C GLY A 30 10.88 -10.03 8.47
N VAL A 31 11.36 -10.95 9.30
CA VAL A 31 12.38 -10.66 10.34
C VAL A 31 13.67 -10.13 9.69
N VAL A 32 14.13 -10.78 8.62
CA VAL A 32 15.33 -10.36 7.89
C VAL A 32 15.12 -8.98 7.25
N ASN A 33 13.95 -8.74 6.63
CA ASN A 33 13.64 -7.48 5.99
C ASN A 33 13.49 -6.34 7.02
N ALA A 34 12.83 -6.57 8.15
CA ALA A 34 12.72 -5.61 9.23
C ALA A 34 14.11 -5.21 9.78
N HIS A 35 15.00 -6.18 9.97
CA HIS A 35 16.36 -5.90 10.40
C HIS A 35 17.12 -5.07 9.36
N LYS A 36 17.05 -5.43 8.06
CA LYS A 36 17.68 -4.64 6.98
C LYS A 36 17.13 -3.20 6.95
N THR A 37 15.81 -3.04 7.12
CA THR A 37 15.16 -1.72 7.16
C THR A 37 15.67 -0.88 8.33
N LEU A 38 15.80 -1.48 9.53
CA LEU A 38 16.37 -0.80 10.69
C LEU A 38 17.82 -0.38 10.44
N MET A 39 18.65 -1.28 9.90
CA MET A 39 20.06 -1.02 9.61
C MET A 39 20.25 0.03 8.49
N ALA A 40 19.27 0.20 7.61
CA ALA A 40 19.22 1.30 6.64
C ALA A 40 18.84 2.66 7.28
N GLY A 41 18.59 2.70 8.61
CA GLY A 41 18.29 3.91 9.36
C GLY A 41 16.80 4.22 9.56
N PHE A 42 15.90 3.34 9.11
CA PHE A 42 14.46 3.50 9.33
C PHE A 42 14.05 2.92 10.68
N THR A 43 13.94 3.77 11.69
CA THR A 43 13.61 3.35 13.07
C THR A 43 12.11 3.21 13.35
N THR A 44 11.28 3.65 12.41
CA THR A 44 9.81 3.52 12.44
C THR A 44 9.29 3.31 11.04
N ILE A 45 8.37 2.35 10.87
CA ILE A 45 7.74 2.03 9.59
C ILE A 45 6.24 1.84 9.74
N ARG A 46 5.53 2.04 8.63
CA ARG A 46 4.12 1.67 8.47
C ARG A 46 4.03 0.56 7.42
N ASN A 47 3.69 -0.65 7.85
CA ASN A 47 3.49 -1.79 6.94
C ASN A 47 2.03 -1.82 6.47
N VAL A 48 1.82 -1.69 5.17
CA VAL A 48 0.49 -1.45 4.59
C VAL A 48 0.03 -2.61 3.71
N SER A 49 -0.15 -3.73 4.29
CA SER A 49 -0.71 -5.00 3.88
C SER A 49 0.24 -6.19 4.13
N ALA A 50 -0.31 -7.20 4.78
CA ALA A 50 0.25 -8.55 4.86
C ALA A 50 -0.88 -9.55 5.12
N GLY A 51 -0.94 -10.64 4.35
CA GLY A 51 -1.87 -11.74 4.58
C GLY A 51 -1.59 -12.44 5.92
N ASP A 52 -2.53 -13.24 6.39
CA ASP A 52 -2.40 -14.06 7.61
C ASP A 52 -1.93 -13.30 8.86
N TYR A 53 -2.08 -11.97 8.89
CA TYR A 53 -1.59 -11.11 10.00
C TYR A 53 -0.11 -11.30 10.34
N MET A 54 0.70 -11.67 9.36
CA MET A 54 2.14 -11.91 9.53
C MET A 54 2.88 -10.66 10.02
N ASP A 55 2.46 -9.47 9.60
CA ASP A 55 3.01 -8.18 10.05
C ASP A 55 2.65 -7.88 11.51
N VAL A 56 1.48 -8.30 11.97
CA VAL A 56 1.08 -8.20 13.38
C VAL A 56 1.98 -9.08 14.26
N ALA A 57 2.22 -10.33 13.84
CA ALA A 57 3.13 -11.23 14.54
C ALA A 57 4.55 -10.66 14.62
N LEU A 58 5.06 -10.15 13.51
CA LEU A 58 6.38 -9.52 13.43
C LEU A 58 6.50 -8.29 14.35
N ARG A 59 5.50 -7.39 14.31
CA ARG A 59 5.44 -6.21 15.18
C ARG A 59 5.46 -6.60 16.66
N ASN A 60 4.66 -7.59 17.04
CA ASN A 60 4.57 -8.05 18.41
C ASN A 60 5.93 -8.59 18.91
N ALA A 61 6.59 -9.46 18.14
CA ALA A 61 7.91 -9.99 18.47
C ALA A 61 8.98 -8.88 18.60
N ILE A 62 8.89 -7.81 17.79
CA ILE A 62 9.77 -6.63 17.94
C ILE A 62 9.45 -5.87 19.24
N ASN A 63 8.15 -5.65 19.54
CA ASN A 63 7.73 -4.93 20.74
C ASN A 63 8.09 -5.68 22.03
N ASP A 64 8.03 -7.01 22.00
CA ASP A 64 8.39 -7.90 23.12
C ASP A 64 9.91 -8.04 23.28
N GLY A 65 10.70 -7.49 22.35
CA GLY A 65 12.17 -7.52 22.38
C GLY A 65 12.78 -8.87 21.97
N GLU A 66 11.97 -9.77 21.39
CA GLU A 66 12.45 -11.08 20.93
C GLU A 66 13.34 -10.98 19.70
N ILE A 67 13.06 -9.99 18.83
CA ILE A 67 13.82 -9.73 17.60
C ILE A 67 14.09 -8.24 17.41
N SER A 68 15.18 -7.92 16.71
CA SER A 68 15.52 -6.54 16.36
C SER A 68 14.79 -6.07 15.11
N GLY A 69 14.14 -4.91 15.18
CA GLY A 69 13.45 -4.28 14.06
C GLY A 69 13.02 -2.84 14.36
N PRO A 70 12.49 -2.11 13.39
CA PRO A 70 11.91 -0.78 13.60
C PRO A 70 10.60 -0.88 14.39
N ARG A 71 10.18 0.21 15.01
CA ARG A 71 8.78 0.31 15.47
C ARG A 71 7.84 0.20 14.28
N MET A 72 6.81 -0.61 14.39
CA MET A 72 5.89 -0.88 13.29
C MET A 72 4.45 -0.46 13.64
N ALA A 73 3.79 0.25 12.70
CA ALA A 73 2.35 0.30 12.61
C ALA A 73 1.92 -0.61 11.46
N VAL A 74 0.97 -1.52 11.70
CA VAL A 74 0.64 -2.62 10.78
C VAL A 74 -0.84 -2.67 10.45
N SER A 75 -1.19 -3.06 9.22
CA SER A 75 -2.59 -3.10 8.76
C SER A 75 -3.22 -4.49 8.74
N GLY A 76 -2.41 -5.55 8.83
CA GLY A 76 -2.91 -6.88 8.46
C GLY A 76 -3.29 -6.94 6.98
N PRO A 77 -4.23 -7.81 6.59
CA PRO A 77 -4.69 -7.92 5.20
C PRO A 77 -5.29 -6.63 4.65
N GLY A 78 -4.78 -6.16 3.50
CA GLY A 78 -5.35 -4.99 2.81
C GLY A 78 -6.70 -5.33 2.18
N LEU A 79 -7.70 -4.44 2.35
CA LEU A 79 -9.01 -4.63 1.75
C LEU A 79 -8.98 -4.39 0.24
N GLY A 80 -9.65 -5.25 -0.53
CA GLY A 80 -9.82 -5.14 -1.98
C GLY A 80 -11.14 -5.72 -2.44
N ILE A 81 -11.56 -5.35 -3.65
CA ILE A 81 -12.67 -6.01 -4.31
C ILE A 81 -12.21 -7.34 -4.90
N THR A 82 -13.14 -8.25 -5.15
CA THR A 82 -12.89 -9.48 -5.93
C THR A 82 -12.27 -9.12 -7.29
N GLY A 83 -11.12 -9.74 -7.62
CA GLY A 83 -10.37 -9.46 -8.84
C GLY A 83 -9.63 -8.11 -8.87
N GLY A 84 -9.60 -7.39 -7.75
CA GLY A 84 -8.94 -6.10 -7.62
C GLY A 84 -7.43 -6.18 -7.36
N HIS A 85 -6.82 -5.02 -7.10
CA HIS A 85 -5.38 -4.90 -6.86
C HIS A 85 -4.93 -5.57 -5.54
N CYS A 86 -5.79 -5.56 -4.52
CA CYS A 86 -5.52 -6.24 -3.25
C CYS A 86 -6.00 -7.70 -3.24
N ASP A 87 -6.41 -8.26 -4.37
CA ASP A 87 -6.76 -9.68 -4.52
C ASP A 87 -5.64 -10.46 -5.21
N SER A 88 -5.72 -11.78 -5.13
CA SER A 88 -4.80 -12.71 -5.79
C SER A 88 -5.35 -13.10 -7.16
N ASN A 89 -4.74 -12.57 -8.23
CA ASN A 89 -5.24 -12.70 -9.60
C ASN A 89 -4.32 -13.54 -10.51
N SER A 90 -3.31 -14.20 -9.96
CA SER A 90 -2.29 -14.87 -10.79
C SER A 90 -2.65 -16.29 -11.18
N LEU A 91 -3.42 -16.99 -10.36
CA LEU A 91 -3.85 -18.36 -10.61
C LEU A 91 -5.14 -18.40 -11.45
N ASN A 92 -5.41 -19.52 -12.08
CA ASN A 92 -6.66 -19.71 -12.83
C ASN A 92 -7.82 -20.04 -11.88
N ALA A 93 -9.06 -19.88 -12.37
CA ALA A 93 -10.28 -20.00 -11.57
C ALA A 93 -10.45 -21.34 -10.83
N SER A 94 -9.79 -22.41 -11.27
CA SER A 94 -9.92 -23.73 -10.60
C SER A 94 -9.24 -23.78 -9.23
N PHE A 95 -8.38 -22.83 -8.91
CA PHE A 95 -7.75 -22.73 -7.58
C PHE A 95 -8.61 -21.96 -6.57
N GLU A 96 -9.65 -21.24 -7.04
CA GLU A 96 -10.55 -20.44 -6.20
C GLU A 96 -9.80 -19.53 -5.21
N GLU A 97 -8.59 -19.07 -5.60
CA GLU A 97 -7.74 -18.27 -4.73
C GLU A 97 -8.36 -16.89 -4.51
N ARG A 98 -8.35 -16.46 -3.26
CA ARG A 98 -8.85 -15.15 -2.83
C ARG A 98 -7.99 -14.66 -1.68
N SER A 99 -7.57 -13.41 -1.74
CA SER A 99 -6.81 -12.80 -0.64
C SER A 99 -7.66 -12.57 0.61
N ASP A 100 -7.05 -12.65 1.79
CA ASP A 100 -7.71 -12.56 3.10
C ASP A 100 -8.51 -11.27 3.33
N GLY A 101 -8.12 -10.19 2.65
CA GLY A 101 -8.73 -8.87 2.79
C GLY A 101 -9.85 -8.58 1.79
N VAL A 102 -10.18 -9.52 0.89
CA VAL A 102 -11.18 -9.28 -0.15
C VAL A 102 -12.59 -9.24 0.45
N ALA A 103 -13.27 -8.12 0.23
CA ALA A 103 -14.62 -7.87 0.71
C ALA A 103 -15.38 -6.98 -0.28
N ASP A 104 -16.55 -7.41 -0.72
CA ASP A 104 -17.40 -6.70 -1.67
C ASP A 104 -18.67 -6.22 -0.98
N GLY A 105 -19.00 -4.95 -1.18
CA GLY A 105 -20.16 -4.29 -0.59
C GLY A 105 -19.93 -3.70 0.80
N PRO A 106 -20.74 -2.69 1.18
CA PRO A 106 -20.53 -1.90 2.41
C PRO A 106 -20.52 -2.73 3.70
N TRP A 107 -21.30 -3.78 3.79
CA TRP A 107 -21.36 -4.62 4.98
C TRP A 107 -20.17 -5.56 5.12
N ALA A 108 -19.72 -6.14 4.00
CA ALA A 108 -18.57 -7.04 4.01
C ALA A 108 -17.27 -6.27 4.33
N VAL A 109 -17.10 -5.06 3.81
CA VAL A 109 -15.91 -4.25 4.14
C VAL A 109 -15.90 -3.84 5.62
N ARG A 110 -17.06 -3.52 6.23
CA ARG A 110 -17.14 -3.26 7.68
C ARG A 110 -16.76 -4.50 8.51
N GLU A 111 -17.24 -5.67 8.13
CA GLU A 111 -16.87 -6.92 8.77
C GLU A 111 -15.36 -7.16 8.69
N GLN A 112 -14.76 -6.96 7.52
CA GLN A 112 -13.32 -7.14 7.32
C GLN A 112 -12.49 -6.13 8.14
N VAL A 113 -12.92 -4.88 8.27
CA VAL A 113 -12.27 -3.88 9.15
C VAL A 113 -12.30 -4.39 10.60
N ARG A 114 -13.45 -4.83 11.10
CA ARG A 114 -13.59 -5.39 12.46
C ARG A 114 -12.70 -6.60 12.68
N LYS A 115 -12.62 -7.49 11.68
CA LYS A 115 -11.75 -8.67 11.70
C LYS A 115 -10.27 -8.25 11.80
N ASN A 116 -9.81 -7.29 11.00
CA ASN A 116 -8.44 -6.80 11.06
C ASN A 116 -8.11 -6.18 12.42
N VAL A 117 -8.99 -5.34 12.96
CA VAL A 117 -8.81 -4.75 14.30
C VAL A 117 -8.80 -5.82 15.40
N LYS A 118 -9.71 -6.82 15.31
CA LYS A 118 -9.73 -7.96 16.24
C LYS A 118 -8.39 -8.69 16.29
N TYR A 119 -7.73 -8.85 15.15
CA TYR A 119 -6.46 -9.56 15.07
C TYR A 119 -5.23 -8.63 15.19
N GLY A 120 -5.43 -7.38 15.61
CA GLY A 120 -4.37 -6.51 16.07
C GLY A 120 -3.85 -5.50 15.06
N ALA A 121 -4.58 -5.20 13.99
CA ALA A 121 -4.22 -4.12 13.07
C ALA A 121 -4.25 -2.75 13.77
N ASP A 122 -3.23 -1.92 13.51
CA ASP A 122 -3.12 -0.55 14.02
C ASP A 122 -3.83 0.46 13.13
N LEU A 123 -3.99 0.12 11.85
CA LEU A 123 -4.64 0.94 10.83
C LEU A 123 -5.36 0.04 9.82
N THR A 124 -6.24 0.64 9.03
CA THR A 124 -6.86 -0.01 7.86
C THR A 124 -6.13 0.38 6.59
N LYS A 125 -5.83 -0.59 5.73
CA LYS A 125 -5.38 -0.37 4.35
C LYS A 125 -6.40 -0.91 3.38
N PHE A 126 -6.69 -0.16 2.30
CA PHE A 126 -7.49 -0.67 1.19
C PHE A 126 -6.95 -0.23 -0.17
N CYS A 127 -7.38 -0.91 -1.24
CA CYS A 127 -7.03 -0.61 -2.61
C CYS A 127 -8.19 0.12 -3.32
N ALA A 128 -8.07 1.47 -3.44
CA ALA A 128 -9.08 2.30 -4.10
C ALA A 128 -9.02 2.20 -5.63
N THR A 129 -7.86 1.86 -6.18
CA THR A 129 -7.66 1.71 -7.63
C THR A 129 -6.85 0.47 -7.98
N GLY A 130 -6.92 0.06 -9.24
CA GLY A 130 -5.97 -0.86 -9.82
C GLY A 130 -4.54 -0.33 -9.70
N GLY A 131 -3.59 -1.23 -9.49
CA GLY A 131 -2.18 -0.93 -9.28
C GLY A 131 -1.26 -1.62 -10.29
N VAL A 132 0.04 -1.48 -10.05
CA VAL A 132 1.08 -2.03 -10.92
C VAL A 132 1.21 -3.54 -10.75
N PHE A 133 1.29 -4.02 -9.50
CA PHE A 133 1.61 -5.42 -9.18
C PHE A 133 0.38 -6.33 -9.04
N SER A 134 -0.61 -6.17 -9.93
CA SER A 134 -1.78 -7.05 -10.01
C SER A 134 -2.07 -7.41 -11.46
N LYS A 135 -2.25 -8.70 -11.75
CA LYS A 135 -2.59 -9.20 -13.08
C LYS A 135 -4.00 -8.76 -13.48
N GLY A 136 -4.18 -8.36 -14.73
CA GLY A 136 -5.50 -8.07 -15.32
C GLY A 136 -6.19 -6.80 -14.83
N THR A 137 -5.62 -6.05 -13.88
CA THR A 137 -6.18 -4.75 -13.46
C THR A 137 -5.62 -3.62 -14.33
N GLN A 138 -6.44 -2.61 -14.60
CA GLN A 138 -5.98 -1.38 -15.22
C GLN A 138 -5.45 -0.43 -14.14
N VAL A 139 -4.20 0.03 -14.27
CA VAL A 139 -3.59 0.97 -13.32
C VAL A 139 -4.40 2.26 -13.25
N GLY A 140 -4.80 2.63 -12.03
CA GLY A 140 -5.58 3.84 -11.79
C GLY A 140 -7.10 3.72 -11.99
N ALA A 141 -7.62 2.62 -12.54
CA ALA A 141 -9.07 2.40 -12.60
C ALA A 141 -9.64 2.23 -11.18
N THR A 142 -10.71 2.97 -10.86
CA THR A 142 -11.37 2.90 -9.55
C THR A 142 -11.95 1.51 -9.32
N GLN A 143 -11.79 0.97 -8.12
CA GLN A 143 -12.23 -0.39 -7.78
C GLN A 143 -13.40 -0.41 -6.80
N TYR A 144 -13.28 0.22 -5.64
CA TYR A 144 -14.40 0.39 -4.73
C TYR A 144 -15.33 1.53 -5.17
N THR A 145 -16.62 1.39 -4.91
CA THR A 145 -17.59 2.49 -4.98
C THR A 145 -17.32 3.51 -3.86
N LEU A 146 -17.85 4.70 -3.97
CA LEU A 146 -17.76 5.70 -2.90
C LEU A 146 -18.40 5.19 -1.61
N GLU A 147 -19.57 4.55 -1.70
CA GLU A 147 -20.30 3.99 -0.56
C GLU A 147 -19.48 2.93 0.20
N GLU A 148 -18.76 2.07 -0.52
CA GLU A 148 -17.86 1.08 0.11
C GLU A 148 -16.67 1.75 0.78
N MET A 149 -16.06 2.77 0.15
CA MET A 149 -14.96 3.52 0.76
C MET A 149 -15.41 4.27 2.02
N GLU A 150 -16.60 4.90 1.99
CA GLU A 150 -17.20 5.55 3.16
C GLU A 150 -17.46 4.55 4.29
N ALA A 151 -17.94 3.35 3.95
CA ALA A 151 -18.15 2.29 4.94
C ALA A 151 -16.84 1.80 5.59
N ILE A 152 -15.74 1.69 4.81
CA ILE A 152 -14.41 1.36 5.33
C ILE A 152 -13.92 2.44 6.30
N VAL A 153 -14.02 3.71 5.90
CA VAL A 153 -13.53 4.85 6.69
C VAL A 153 -14.33 5.02 7.98
N ASP A 154 -15.66 5.02 7.88
CA ASP A 154 -16.56 5.17 9.02
C ASP A 154 -16.32 4.06 10.07
N GLU A 155 -16.25 2.81 9.64
CA GLU A 155 -16.00 1.70 10.57
C GLU A 155 -14.61 1.78 11.21
N SER A 156 -13.59 2.14 10.41
CA SER A 156 -12.22 2.26 10.92
C SER A 156 -12.11 3.39 11.94
N HIS A 157 -12.64 4.56 11.64
CA HIS A 157 -12.62 5.72 12.54
C HIS A 157 -13.44 5.47 13.81
N THR A 158 -14.59 4.79 13.70
CA THR A 158 -15.38 4.35 14.87
C THR A 158 -14.56 3.48 15.82
N LEU A 159 -13.69 2.62 15.26
CA LEU A 159 -12.78 1.77 16.03
C LEU A 159 -11.44 2.46 16.38
N GLY A 160 -11.31 3.77 16.14
CA GLY A 160 -10.10 4.55 16.45
C GLY A 160 -8.90 4.22 15.54
N ARG A 161 -9.13 3.73 14.34
CA ARG A 161 -8.08 3.36 13.38
C ARG A 161 -8.01 4.35 12.23
N LYS A 162 -6.79 4.72 11.84
CA LYS A 162 -6.51 5.51 10.65
C LYS A 162 -6.62 4.68 9.38
N VAL A 163 -6.91 5.34 8.25
CA VAL A 163 -7.15 4.67 6.97
C VAL A 163 -6.15 5.14 5.91
N ALA A 164 -5.48 4.18 5.28
CA ALA A 164 -4.56 4.39 4.16
C ALA A 164 -5.15 3.78 2.87
N ALA A 165 -5.25 4.57 1.81
CA ALA A 165 -5.80 4.12 0.53
C ALA A 165 -4.72 4.08 -0.56
N HIS A 166 -4.45 2.89 -1.12
CA HIS A 166 -3.71 2.79 -2.37
C HIS A 166 -4.52 3.42 -3.50
N ALA A 167 -3.99 4.42 -4.18
CA ALA A 167 -4.64 5.04 -5.33
C ALA A 167 -3.63 5.66 -6.30
N HIS A 168 -3.65 5.20 -7.56
CA HIS A 168 -2.90 5.82 -8.65
C HIS A 168 -3.76 6.82 -9.44
N GLY A 169 -4.98 6.41 -9.82
CA GLY A 169 -5.88 7.17 -10.67
C GLY A 169 -6.55 8.33 -9.95
N ASN A 170 -6.66 9.46 -10.64
CA ASN A 170 -7.15 10.70 -10.04
C ASN A 170 -8.60 10.59 -9.53
N GLU A 171 -9.47 9.89 -10.24
CA GLU A 171 -10.85 9.66 -9.80
C GLU A 171 -10.90 8.85 -8.50
N GLY A 172 -10.12 7.77 -8.39
CA GLY A 172 -10.03 6.98 -7.15
C GLY A 172 -9.42 7.77 -6.01
N ILE A 173 -8.41 8.61 -6.27
CA ILE A 173 -7.83 9.53 -5.27
C ILE A 173 -8.91 10.46 -4.72
N LYS A 174 -9.69 11.13 -5.60
CA LYS A 174 -10.74 12.05 -5.20
C LYS A 174 -11.83 11.35 -4.40
N ARG A 175 -12.29 10.17 -4.83
CA ARG A 175 -13.27 9.37 -4.09
C ARG A 175 -12.76 8.96 -2.71
N ALA A 176 -11.52 8.51 -2.60
CA ALA A 176 -10.93 8.16 -1.31
C ALA A 176 -10.84 9.38 -0.37
N ILE A 177 -10.46 10.56 -0.89
CA ILE A 177 -10.46 11.81 -0.12
C ILE A 177 -11.89 12.19 0.30
N LEU A 178 -12.89 12.05 -0.58
CA LEU A 178 -14.29 12.31 -0.27
C LEU A 178 -14.81 11.38 0.83
N ALA A 179 -14.43 10.11 0.79
CA ALA A 179 -14.74 9.14 1.83
C ALA A 179 -14.10 9.45 3.18
N GLY A 180 -13.06 10.30 3.23
CA GLY A 180 -12.44 10.76 4.47
C GLY A 180 -11.19 9.97 4.88
N VAL A 181 -10.44 9.38 3.95
CA VAL A 181 -9.19 8.67 4.26
C VAL A 181 -8.14 9.59 4.87
N ASP A 182 -7.32 9.05 5.76
CA ASP A 182 -6.23 9.80 6.40
C ASP A 182 -4.99 9.92 5.49
N SER A 183 -4.74 8.93 4.63
CA SER A 183 -3.65 9.01 3.66
C SER A 183 -3.95 8.33 2.33
N ILE A 184 -3.37 8.90 1.26
CA ILE A 184 -3.32 8.33 -0.09
C ILE A 184 -1.90 7.87 -0.37
N GLU A 185 -1.76 6.62 -0.76
CA GLU A 185 -0.50 5.99 -1.11
C GLU A 185 -0.26 6.09 -2.63
N HIS A 186 0.99 6.33 -3.03
CA HIS A 186 1.45 6.50 -4.41
C HIS A 186 0.97 7.79 -5.08
N ALA A 187 -0.33 8.03 -5.16
CA ALA A 187 -0.95 9.23 -5.76
C ALA A 187 -0.39 9.59 -7.15
N SER A 188 -0.15 8.60 -8.04
CA SER A 188 0.68 8.77 -9.25
C SER A 188 0.09 9.76 -10.24
N PHE A 189 -1.22 9.77 -10.45
CA PHE A 189 -1.91 10.65 -11.40
C PHE A 189 -2.59 11.86 -10.74
N LEU A 190 -2.10 12.23 -9.56
CA LEU A 190 -2.59 13.35 -8.75
C LEU A 190 -2.64 14.67 -9.56
N ASP A 191 -3.78 15.38 -9.49
CA ASP A 191 -3.97 16.72 -10.07
C ASP A 191 -4.10 17.80 -9.00
N ARG A 192 -4.23 19.07 -9.43
CA ARG A 192 -4.36 20.22 -8.53
C ARG A 192 -5.64 20.20 -7.70
N GLU A 193 -6.73 19.72 -8.27
CA GLU A 193 -8.01 19.63 -7.58
C GLU A 193 -7.93 18.60 -6.44
N ALA A 194 -7.39 17.41 -6.70
CA ALA A 194 -7.20 16.41 -5.66
C ALA A 194 -6.23 16.85 -4.56
N ILE A 195 -5.19 17.64 -4.88
CA ILE A 195 -4.33 18.27 -3.88
C ILE A 195 -5.12 19.23 -2.99
N GLN A 196 -5.94 20.11 -3.60
CA GLN A 196 -6.75 21.05 -2.83
C GLN A 196 -7.75 20.32 -1.95
N MET A 197 -8.43 19.30 -2.48
CA MET A 197 -9.32 18.46 -1.69
C MET A 197 -8.61 17.79 -0.51
N GLY A 198 -7.38 17.29 -0.72
CA GLY A 198 -6.56 16.71 0.36
C GLY A 198 -6.21 17.73 1.44
N ILE A 199 -5.84 18.96 1.05
CA ILE A 199 -5.58 20.06 1.98
C ILE A 199 -6.83 20.38 2.79
N ASP A 200 -7.97 20.55 2.15
CA ASP A 200 -9.23 20.95 2.78
C ASP A 200 -9.73 19.90 3.77
N ARG A 201 -9.40 18.63 3.54
CA ARG A 201 -9.81 17.49 4.38
C ARG A 201 -8.75 16.96 5.31
N GLY A 202 -7.52 17.45 5.23
CA GLY A 202 -6.39 17.01 6.06
C GLY A 202 -5.85 15.63 5.67
N THR A 203 -6.06 15.20 4.41
CA THR A 203 -5.53 13.93 3.89
C THR A 203 -4.06 14.07 3.52
N PHE A 204 -3.21 13.16 3.99
CA PHE A 204 -1.78 13.11 3.66
C PHE A 204 -1.52 12.31 2.37
N PHE A 205 -0.41 12.60 1.69
CA PHE A 205 0.04 11.85 0.52
C PHE A 205 1.39 11.19 0.81
N ALA A 206 1.44 9.86 0.79
CA ALA A 206 2.67 9.07 0.88
C ALA A 206 3.07 8.66 -0.54
N MET A 207 4.01 9.43 -1.12
CA MET A 207 4.44 9.25 -2.50
C MET A 207 5.72 8.42 -2.58
N ASP A 208 5.80 7.53 -3.56
CA ASP A 208 6.97 6.76 -3.92
C ASP A 208 7.51 7.19 -5.31
N ILE A 209 8.82 7.26 -5.44
CA ILE A 209 9.48 7.55 -6.73
C ILE A 209 10.53 6.48 -7.00
N TYR A 210 11.32 6.11 -6.00
CA TYR A 210 12.42 5.17 -6.17
C TYR A 210 11.95 3.74 -6.50
N ASN A 211 10.80 3.32 -5.95
CA ASN A 211 10.23 2.02 -6.27
C ASN A 211 9.99 1.85 -7.78
N THR A 212 9.48 2.88 -8.43
CA THR A 212 9.29 2.92 -9.89
C THR A 212 10.61 2.76 -10.64
N GLU A 213 11.64 3.51 -10.24
CA GLU A 213 12.97 3.41 -10.89
C GLU A 213 13.56 2.03 -10.70
N TYR A 214 13.54 1.50 -9.48
CA TYR A 214 14.04 0.15 -9.18
C TYR A 214 13.32 -0.94 -9.99
N THR A 215 11.99 -0.86 -10.07
CA THR A 215 11.19 -1.84 -10.85
C THR A 215 11.51 -1.77 -12.34
N LEU A 216 11.72 -0.58 -12.89
CA LEU A 216 12.08 -0.41 -14.30
C LEU A 216 13.50 -0.90 -14.60
N GLU A 217 14.43 -0.76 -13.65
CA GLU A 217 15.84 -1.18 -13.81
C GLU A 217 16.04 -2.67 -13.57
N ARG A 218 15.37 -3.23 -12.55
CA ARG A 218 15.64 -4.58 -12.05
C ARG A 218 14.47 -5.56 -12.18
N GLY A 219 13.28 -5.07 -12.53
CA GLY A 219 12.07 -5.88 -12.54
C GLY A 219 12.18 -7.11 -13.44
N ALA A 220 12.71 -6.98 -14.64
CA ALA A 220 12.87 -8.11 -15.57
C ALA A 220 13.84 -9.17 -15.02
N GLU A 221 14.95 -8.76 -14.41
CA GLU A 221 15.92 -9.66 -13.76
C GLU A 221 15.29 -10.40 -12.57
N ASN A 222 14.36 -9.76 -11.86
CA ASN A 222 13.63 -10.30 -10.73
C ASN A 222 12.38 -11.11 -11.13
N GLY A 223 12.17 -11.36 -12.43
CA GLY A 223 11.05 -12.13 -12.94
C GLY A 223 9.69 -11.41 -12.87
N VAL A 224 9.68 -10.08 -12.75
CA VAL A 224 8.44 -9.28 -12.81
C VAL A 224 7.83 -9.40 -14.21
N PRO A 225 6.54 -9.79 -14.33
CA PRO A 225 5.88 -9.92 -15.61
C PRO A 225 5.90 -8.61 -16.43
N GLU A 226 5.99 -8.72 -17.74
CA GLU A 226 6.09 -7.54 -18.62
C GLU A 226 4.83 -6.65 -18.53
N GLU A 227 3.66 -7.23 -18.28
CA GLU A 227 2.44 -6.46 -17.99
C GLU A 227 2.66 -5.46 -16.86
N ASN A 228 3.27 -5.91 -15.75
CA ASN A 228 3.55 -5.07 -14.58
C ASN A 228 4.62 -4.02 -14.88
N ILE A 229 5.67 -4.39 -15.61
CA ILE A 229 6.71 -3.44 -16.06
C ILE A 229 6.10 -2.35 -16.96
N ASN A 230 5.16 -2.71 -17.86
CA ASN A 230 4.47 -1.76 -18.71
C ASN A 230 3.57 -0.80 -17.91
N LYS A 231 2.89 -1.29 -16.89
CA LYS A 231 2.13 -0.46 -15.92
C LYS A 231 3.06 0.50 -15.17
N GLU A 232 4.22 0.02 -14.74
CA GLU A 232 5.23 0.86 -14.07
C GLU A 232 5.75 1.98 -14.98
N ARG A 233 5.97 1.72 -16.27
CA ARG A 233 6.34 2.76 -17.24
C ARG A 233 5.29 3.86 -17.35
N GLN A 234 3.99 3.51 -17.31
CA GLN A 234 2.89 4.49 -17.34
C GLN A 234 2.94 5.38 -16.09
N VAL A 235 3.07 4.78 -14.91
CA VAL A 235 3.18 5.48 -13.62
C VAL A 235 4.41 6.40 -13.61
N GLY A 236 5.59 5.88 -13.92
CA GLY A 236 6.85 6.60 -13.90
C GLY A 236 6.90 7.81 -14.84
N THR A 237 6.27 7.69 -16.01
CA THR A 237 6.19 8.82 -16.95
C THR A 237 5.46 10.01 -16.34
N VAL A 238 4.37 9.77 -15.62
CA VAL A 238 3.57 10.85 -15.01
C VAL A 238 4.24 11.38 -13.75
N GLN A 239 4.78 10.52 -12.91
CA GLN A 239 5.49 10.91 -11.67
C GLN A 239 6.66 11.86 -11.96
N ARG A 240 7.48 11.58 -12.98
CA ARG A 240 8.60 12.44 -13.39
C ARG A 240 8.17 13.81 -13.92
N GLN A 241 6.95 13.93 -14.45
CA GLN A 241 6.39 15.19 -14.96
C GLN A 241 5.68 16.01 -13.87
N ARG A 242 5.45 15.44 -12.68
CA ARG A 242 4.67 16.03 -11.60
C ARG A 242 5.14 17.45 -11.20
N PRO A 243 6.43 17.73 -10.98
CA PRO A 243 6.90 19.09 -10.64
C PRO A 243 6.53 20.15 -11.68
N ARG A 244 6.48 19.76 -12.96
CA ARG A 244 6.11 20.65 -14.07
C ARG A 244 4.59 20.84 -14.20
N ARG A 245 3.80 19.83 -13.82
CA ARG A 245 2.32 19.87 -13.93
C ARG A 245 1.66 20.60 -12.79
N ILE A 246 2.18 20.45 -11.58
CA ILE A 246 1.55 21.03 -10.37
C ILE A 246 1.97 22.47 -10.20
N GLY A 247 3.20 22.86 -10.57
CA GLY A 247 3.74 24.22 -10.36
C GLY A 247 3.74 24.65 -8.89
N PRO A 248 4.26 25.82 -8.54
CA PRO A 248 4.19 26.31 -7.17
C PRO A 248 2.75 26.60 -6.78
N VAL A 249 2.31 26.04 -5.65
CA VAL A 249 1.04 26.40 -5.00
C VAL A 249 1.24 27.77 -4.35
N ALA A 250 0.69 28.82 -4.97
CA ALA A 250 0.84 30.17 -4.48
C ALA A 250 0.02 30.36 -3.18
N GLY A 251 0.66 30.87 -2.13
CA GLY A 251 -0.01 31.53 -1.01
C GLY A 251 -0.21 30.75 0.29
N GLN A 252 0.37 29.57 0.47
CA GLN A 252 0.22 28.85 1.74
C GLN A 252 1.52 28.75 2.55
N ARG A 253 1.41 29.09 3.84
CA ARG A 253 2.46 28.92 4.84
C ARG A 253 2.83 27.43 4.94
N ARG A 254 4.09 27.14 5.27
CA ARG A 254 4.86 25.87 5.30
C ARG A 254 4.26 24.66 6.03
N ASN A 255 3.00 24.31 5.91
CA ASN A 255 2.40 23.23 6.70
C ASN A 255 1.76 22.07 5.94
N VAL A 256 1.88 21.94 4.61
CA VAL A 256 1.07 20.93 3.91
C VAL A 256 1.79 20.21 2.77
N LEU A 257 3.06 19.94 2.89
CA LEU A 257 3.68 18.91 2.05
C LEU A 257 4.93 18.36 2.78
N GLU A 258 4.72 17.56 3.81
CA GLU A 258 5.72 16.55 4.12
C GLU A 258 5.62 15.49 3.04
N VAL A 259 6.30 15.75 1.93
CA VAL A 259 6.69 14.69 0.98
C VAL A 259 7.65 13.81 1.76
N VAL A 260 7.14 12.76 2.36
CA VAL A 260 7.98 11.68 2.85
C VAL A 260 8.53 11.00 1.62
N VAL A 261 9.67 11.47 1.13
CA VAL A 261 10.47 10.73 0.17
C VAL A 261 11.07 9.57 0.95
N ALA A 262 10.31 8.52 1.05
CA ALA A 262 10.82 7.25 1.51
C ALA A 262 11.51 6.55 0.35
N GLN A 263 12.73 6.15 0.60
CA GLN A 263 13.35 4.93 0.12
C GLN A 263 14.63 5.05 -0.70
N ARG A 264 15.69 4.73 -0.02
CA ARG A 264 16.73 3.85 -0.57
C ARG A 264 16.62 2.51 0.16
N GLN A 265 15.93 1.55 -0.40
CA GLN A 265 16.18 0.16 -0.04
C GLN A 265 17.51 -0.24 -0.68
N HIS A 266 18.56 -0.17 0.10
CA HIS A 266 19.83 -0.81 -0.26
C HIS A 266 19.64 -2.31 -0.14
N GLN A 267 19.23 -2.95 -1.22
CA GLN A 267 19.52 -4.35 -1.44
C GLN A 267 20.90 -4.42 -2.11
N GLN A 268 21.93 -4.51 -1.31
CA GLN A 268 23.21 -5.08 -1.72
C GLN A 268 23.50 -6.28 -0.81
N VAL A 269 23.63 -7.46 -1.52
CA VAL A 269 24.15 -8.77 -1.13
C VAL A 269 23.27 -9.58 -0.18
#